data_e2eef5eaf6ee0740fb59689a95298544
#
_entry.id   e2eef5eaf6ee0740fb59689a95298544
#
_cell.length_a   1.000
_cell.length_b   1.000
_cell.length_c   1.000
_cell.angle_alpha   90.00
_cell.angle_beta   90.00
_cell.angle_gamma   90.00
#
_symmetry.space_group_name_H-M   'P 1'
#
loop_
_entity.id
_entity.type
_entity.pdbx_description
1 polymer ?
#
loop_
_entity_poly.entity_id
_entity_poly.type
_entity_poly.pdbx_seq_one_letter_code
_entity_poly.pdbx_strand_id
1 'polypeptide(L)'
;MPTDTVRRVASGTLDQLPRWASDLLRDSRVGHLGMIDTNGRPRVLPVTYAIHEATVWTAIDNKPKRTGREPARVRWLREHPHGALTVDHYDDDWCALRWVQLLGDMAVLDGPPVGEVLDALADRYPQYRADPPPGPVLRLAVVRAVWWRASSP
;
A
#
# COMPACT_ATOMS: atom_id res chain seq x y z
N MET A 1 13.78 33.75 -20.03
CA MET A 1 13.51 33.29 -18.66
C MET A 1 12.90 31.91 -18.73
N PRO A 2 13.56 30.84 -18.32
CA PRO A 2 12.89 29.57 -18.20
C PRO A 2 11.91 29.70 -17.04
N THR A 3 10.63 29.56 -17.29
CA THR A 3 9.62 29.38 -16.26
C THR A 3 9.93 28.07 -15.57
N ASP A 4 10.47 28.22 -14.36
CA ASP A 4 10.65 27.11 -13.43
C ASP A 4 9.27 26.52 -13.12
N THR A 5 8.85 25.57 -13.96
CA THR A 5 7.65 24.78 -13.69
C THR A 5 8.03 23.86 -12.54
N VAL A 6 7.97 24.40 -11.33
CA VAL A 6 8.06 23.60 -10.10
C VAL A 6 7.11 22.43 -10.29
N ARG A 7 7.67 21.25 -10.49
CA ARG A 7 6.94 19.97 -10.61
C ARG A 7 6.18 19.74 -9.31
N ARG A 8 4.96 20.24 -9.23
CA ARG A 8 4.17 20.19 -8.00
C ARG A 8 3.69 18.75 -7.78
N VAL A 9 4.01 18.23 -6.61
CA VAL A 9 3.34 17.06 -6.05
C VAL A 9 1.86 17.40 -5.91
N ALA A 10 0.98 16.60 -6.49
CA ALA A 10 -0.46 16.76 -6.37
C ALA A 10 -1.00 15.91 -5.24
N SER A 11 -2.14 16.30 -4.67
CA SER A 11 -2.82 15.53 -3.63
C SER A 11 -4.33 15.64 -3.72
N GLY A 12 -5.04 14.67 -3.16
CA GLY A 12 -6.49 14.61 -3.13
C GLY A 12 -6.96 13.35 -2.43
N THR A 13 -8.16 12.92 -2.77
CA THR A 13 -8.74 11.65 -2.35
C THR A 13 -8.39 10.54 -3.34
N LEU A 14 -8.63 9.28 -3.00
CA LEU A 14 -8.30 8.14 -3.85
C LEU A 14 -9.05 8.18 -5.21
N ASP A 15 -10.30 8.64 -5.21
CA ASP A 15 -11.13 8.79 -6.41
C ASP A 15 -10.71 9.96 -7.33
N GLN A 16 -9.88 10.87 -6.81
CA GLN A 16 -9.32 11.99 -7.59
C GLN A 16 -7.98 11.65 -8.26
N LEU A 17 -7.48 10.44 -8.09
CA LEU A 17 -6.26 10.01 -8.76
C LEU A 17 -6.39 10.12 -10.28
N PRO A 18 -5.39 10.67 -10.97
CA PRO A 18 -5.37 10.60 -12.44
C PRO A 18 -5.23 9.14 -12.88
N ARG A 19 -5.72 8.84 -14.09
CA ARG A 19 -5.74 7.47 -14.62
C ARG A 19 -4.39 6.76 -14.52
N TRP A 20 -3.30 7.43 -14.87
CA TRP A 20 -1.95 6.83 -14.79
C TRP A 20 -1.58 6.38 -13.36
N ALA A 21 -2.02 7.12 -12.34
CA ALA A 21 -1.76 6.78 -10.95
C ALA A 21 -2.60 5.59 -10.48
N SER A 22 -3.85 5.53 -10.89
CA SER A 22 -4.71 4.37 -10.66
C SER A 22 -4.18 3.12 -11.37
N ASP A 23 -3.70 3.28 -12.61
CA ASP A 23 -3.06 2.20 -13.37
C ASP A 23 -1.78 1.71 -12.67
N LEU A 24 -0.94 2.61 -12.15
CA LEU A 24 0.26 2.26 -11.38
C LEU A 24 -0.09 1.40 -10.15
N LEU A 25 -1.11 1.81 -9.39
CA LEU A 25 -1.57 1.05 -8.22
C LEU A 25 -2.11 -0.33 -8.61
N ARG A 26 -2.85 -0.42 -9.73
CA ARG A 26 -3.42 -1.68 -10.20
C ARG A 26 -2.34 -2.65 -10.71
N ASP A 27 -1.36 -2.14 -11.45
CA ASP A 27 -0.41 -2.97 -12.19
C ASP A 27 0.81 -3.36 -11.34
N SER A 28 1.12 -2.60 -10.29
CA SER A 28 2.23 -2.91 -9.38
C SER A 28 1.90 -4.08 -8.45
N ARG A 29 2.86 -4.99 -8.29
CA ARG A 29 2.69 -6.21 -7.49
C ARG A 29 3.06 -6.04 -6.03
N VAL A 30 3.87 -5.03 -5.72
CA VAL A 30 4.37 -4.76 -4.38
C VAL A 30 4.19 -3.28 -4.08
N GLY A 31 3.72 -2.98 -2.88
CA GLY A 31 3.76 -1.66 -2.29
C GLY A 31 4.67 -1.64 -1.08
N HIS A 32 5.10 -0.47 -0.67
CA HIS A 32 5.93 -0.27 0.52
C HIS A 32 5.07 0.39 1.60
N LEU A 33 4.79 -0.36 2.66
CA LEU A 33 3.97 0.09 3.78
C LEU A 33 4.86 0.72 4.85
N GLY A 34 4.67 2.02 5.06
CA GLY A 34 5.27 2.80 6.13
C GLY A 34 4.43 2.74 7.40
N MET A 35 5.09 2.53 8.53
CA MET A 35 4.47 2.37 9.86
C MET A 35 5.38 2.99 10.91
N ILE A 36 4.89 3.09 12.14
CA ILE A 36 5.68 3.49 13.31
C ILE A 36 5.81 2.28 14.25
N ASP A 37 7.02 1.98 14.66
CA ASP A 37 7.25 0.88 15.62
C ASP A 37 6.98 1.31 17.07
N THR A 38 7.06 0.34 18.00
CA THR A 38 6.83 0.56 19.44
C THR A 38 7.71 1.64 20.06
N ASN A 39 8.86 1.92 19.45
CA ASN A 39 9.79 2.95 19.93
C ASN A 39 9.57 4.32 19.22
N GLY A 40 8.48 4.46 18.46
CA GLY A 40 8.19 5.67 17.72
C GLY A 40 9.06 5.88 16.47
N ARG A 41 9.72 4.85 15.97
CA ARG A 41 10.60 4.93 14.81
C ARG A 41 9.88 4.52 13.53
N PRO A 42 10.12 5.22 12.40
CA PRO A 42 9.55 4.83 11.11
C PRO A 42 10.11 3.48 10.66
N ARG A 43 9.22 2.64 10.12
CA ARG A 43 9.55 1.36 9.52
C ARG A 43 8.87 1.26 8.16
N VAL A 44 9.53 0.65 7.19
CA VAL A 44 8.99 0.44 5.84
C VAL A 44 9.18 -1.03 5.47
N LEU A 45 8.12 -1.68 5.02
CA LEU A 45 8.13 -3.08 4.61
C LEU A 45 7.43 -3.25 3.25
N PRO A 46 7.95 -4.12 2.37
CA PRO A 46 7.25 -4.52 1.16
C PRO A 46 6.03 -5.37 1.53
N VAL A 47 4.91 -5.12 0.87
CA VAL A 47 3.66 -5.85 1.07
C VAL A 47 2.97 -6.14 -0.26
N THR A 48 2.28 -7.26 -0.33
CA THR A 48 1.23 -7.48 -1.32
C THR A 48 -0.03 -6.73 -0.87
N TYR A 49 -0.82 -6.25 -1.80
CA TYR A 49 -2.00 -5.44 -1.47
C TYR A 49 -3.08 -5.52 -2.54
N ALA A 50 -4.29 -5.23 -2.15
CA ALA A 50 -5.40 -4.94 -3.06
C ALA A 50 -6.13 -3.69 -2.61
N ILE A 51 -6.76 -3.00 -3.54
CA ILE A 51 -7.61 -1.84 -3.25
C ILE A 51 -9.05 -2.23 -3.54
N HIS A 52 -9.91 -2.04 -2.56
CA HIS A 52 -11.35 -2.26 -2.66
C HIS A 52 -12.07 -1.19 -1.82
N GLU A 53 -13.03 -0.50 -2.42
CA GLU A 53 -13.84 0.55 -1.77
C GLU A 53 -13.02 1.61 -1.02
N ALA A 54 -12.11 2.29 -1.72
CA ALA A 54 -11.24 3.32 -1.16
C ALA A 54 -10.36 2.86 0.01
N THR A 55 -10.13 1.57 0.14
CA THR A 55 -9.38 0.94 1.20
C THR A 55 -8.28 0.06 0.61
N VAL A 56 -7.09 0.14 1.19
CA VAL A 56 -6.00 -0.78 0.90
C VAL A 56 -6.06 -1.94 1.88
N TRP A 57 -6.00 -3.14 1.35
CA TRP A 57 -6.02 -4.39 2.10
C TRP A 57 -4.72 -5.14 1.87
N THR A 58 -4.09 -5.58 2.96
CA THR A 58 -2.95 -6.49 2.93
C THR A 58 -3.14 -7.55 4.01
N ALA A 59 -2.71 -8.78 3.75
CA ALA A 59 -2.90 -9.87 4.68
C ALA A 59 -1.56 -10.45 5.13
N ILE A 60 -1.53 -10.97 6.34
CA ILE A 60 -0.39 -11.75 6.82
C ILE A 60 -0.53 -13.15 6.22
N ASP A 61 0.44 -13.52 5.42
CA ASP A 61 0.47 -14.81 4.73
C ASP A 61 1.04 -15.94 5.60
N ASN A 62 0.96 -17.16 5.06
CA ASN A 62 1.34 -18.39 5.75
C ASN A 62 2.84 -18.71 5.66
N LYS A 63 3.71 -17.73 5.45
CA LYS A 63 5.16 -17.99 5.42
C LYS A 63 5.62 -18.55 6.77
N PRO A 64 6.55 -19.52 6.78
CA PRO A 64 7.06 -20.09 8.02
C PRO A 64 7.57 -19.02 8.97
N LYS A 65 6.98 -18.93 10.15
CA LYS A 65 7.38 -18.02 11.20
C LYS A 65 8.14 -18.81 12.27
N ARG A 66 9.33 -18.35 12.60
CA ARG A 66 10.23 -19.03 13.55
C ARG A 66 9.68 -19.18 14.98
N THR A 67 8.61 -18.47 15.38
CA THR A 67 8.28 -18.34 16.81
C THR A 67 6.80 -18.44 17.18
N GLY A 68 5.87 -18.64 16.23
CA GLY A 68 4.42 -18.64 16.54
C GLY A 68 3.88 -17.32 17.12
N ARG A 69 4.70 -16.26 17.18
CA ARG A 69 4.32 -14.94 17.69
C ARG A 69 3.66 -14.11 16.60
N GLU A 70 2.74 -13.24 17.00
CA GLU A 70 2.18 -12.21 16.14
C GLU A 70 3.29 -11.39 15.47
N PRO A 71 3.24 -11.12 14.14
CA PRO A 71 4.25 -10.31 13.46
C PRO A 71 4.39 -8.94 14.10
N ALA A 72 5.63 -8.45 14.19
CA ALA A 72 5.91 -7.16 14.82
C ALA A 72 5.09 -6.01 14.23
N ARG A 73 4.89 -6.01 12.90
CA ARG A 73 4.08 -4.98 12.20
C ARG A 73 2.63 -4.93 12.69
N VAL A 74 2.05 -6.05 13.10
CA VAL A 74 0.68 -6.08 13.63
C VAL A 74 0.63 -5.36 14.98
N ARG A 75 1.60 -5.62 15.86
CA ARG A 75 1.71 -4.92 17.15
C ARG A 75 1.92 -3.42 16.96
N TRP A 76 2.79 -3.03 16.05
CA TRP A 76 3.04 -1.61 15.75
C TRP A 76 1.77 -0.90 15.32
N LEU A 77 0.98 -1.52 14.45
CA LEU A 77 -0.26 -0.93 13.96
C LEU A 77 -1.37 -0.87 15.01
N ARG A 78 -1.36 -1.77 15.99
CA ARG A 78 -2.27 -1.67 17.14
C ARG A 78 -1.94 -0.48 18.04
N GLU A 79 -0.65 -0.18 18.22
CA GLU A 79 -0.17 0.93 19.04
C GLU A 79 -0.20 2.27 18.30
N HIS A 80 0.16 2.26 17.02
CA HIS A 80 0.23 3.44 16.15
C HIS A 80 -0.59 3.18 14.89
N PRO A 81 -1.91 3.42 14.92
CA PRO A 81 -2.83 3.04 13.84
C PRO A 81 -2.80 4.01 12.66
N HIS A 82 -1.62 4.36 12.20
CA HIS A 82 -1.41 5.22 11.03
C HIS A 82 -0.42 4.57 10.08
N GLY A 83 -0.63 4.75 8.79
CA GLY A 83 0.25 4.18 7.79
C GLY A 83 0.21 4.93 6.47
N ALA A 84 1.20 4.62 5.66
CA ALA A 84 1.29 5.09 4.30
C ALA A 84 1.75 3.96 3.38
N LEU A 85 1.04 3.76 2.27
CA LEU A 85 1.48 2.85 1.21
C LEU A 85 2.07 3.67 0.07
N THR A 86 3.30 3.39 -0.30
CA THR A 86 3.94 3.98 -1.47
C THR A 86 4.11 2.92 -2.55
N VAL A 87 3.72 3.28 -3.77
CA VAL A 87 3.94 2.50 -4.99
C VAL A 87 4.64 3.39 -5.99
N ASP A 88 5.71 2.91 -6.59
CA ASP A 88 6.54 3.67 -7.50
C ASP A 88 6.91 2.88 -8.75
N HIS A 89 7.33 3.60 -9.76
CA HIS A 89 7.97 3.07 -10.95
C HIS A 89 9.30 3.78 -11.17
N TYR A 90 10.36 3.01 -11.12
CA TYR A 90 11.69 3.48 -11.50
C TYR A 90 11.97 3.09 -12.96
N ASP A 91 12.63 3.98 -13.67
CA ASP A 91 13.11 3.76 -15.03
C ASP A 91 14.42 4.55 -15.20
N ASP A 92 15.34 4.06 -16.02
CA ASP A 92 16.58 4.78 -16.35
C ASP A 92 16.30 6.02 -17.21
N ASP A 93 15.19 6.04 -17.96
CA ASP A 93 14.60 7.25 -18.49
C ASP A 93 13.80 7.96 -17.38
N TRP A 94 14.39 9.00 -16.83
CA TRP A 94 13.79 9.75 -15.73
C TRP A 94 12.49 10.48 -16.10
N CYS A 95 12.19 10.62 -17.39
CA CYS A 95 10.90 11.13 -17.83
C CYS A 95 9.74 10.14 -17.55
N ALA A 96 10.07 8.87 -17.29
CA ALA A 96 9.10 7.82 -16.96
C ALA A 96 8.88 7.63 -15.45
N LEU A 97 9.63 8.33 -14.59
CA LEU A 97 9.51 8.22 -13.13
C LEU A 97 8.14 8.68 -12.65
N ARG A 98 7.55 7.92 -11.75
CA ARG A 98 6.27 8.24 -11.11
C ARG A 98 6.08 7.49 -9.81
N TRP A 99 5.30 8.06 -8.92
CA TRP A 99 4.90 7.40 -7.68
C TRP A 99 3.54 7.87 -7.19
N VAL A 100 2.92 7.04 -6.35
CA VAL A 100 1.68 7.32 -5.62
C VAL A 100 1.90 6.93 -4.17
N GLN A 101 1.43 7.76 -3.26
CA GLN A 101 1.41 7.48 -1.83
C GLN A 101 -0.01 7.62 -1.29
N LEU A 102 -0.48 6.62 -0.59
CA LEU A 102 -1.79 6.57 0.06
C LEU A 102 -1.58 6.63 1.57
N LEU A 103 -2.13 7.65 2.21
CA LEU A 103 -2.00 7.88 3.65
C LEU A 103 -3.36 7.69 4.33
N GLY A 104 -3.34 7.13 5.52
CA GLY A 104 -4.60 6.97 6.26
C GLY A 104 -4.47 6.23 7.57
N ASP A 105 -5.62 5.82 8.05
CA ASP A 105 -5.77 5.14 9.32
C ASP A 105 -5.75 3.63 9.12
N MET A 106 -4.95 2.97 9.94
CA MET A 106 -4.77 1.52 9.91
C MET A 106 -5.65 0.83 10.94
N ALA A 107 -6.16 -0.33 10.57
CA ALA A 107 -6.81 -1.25 11.49
C ALA A 107 -6.31 -2.67 11.26
N VAL A 108 -6.24 -3.44 12.33
CA VAL A 108 -5.95 -4.88 12.31
C VAL A 108 -7.26 -5.64 12.51
N LEU A 109 -7.63 -6.47 11.55
CA LEU A 109 -8.79 -7.34 11.62
C LEU A 109 -8.30 -8.77 11.86
N ASP A 110 -8.69 -9.35 12.97
CA ASP A 110 -8.31 -10.72 13.31
C ASP A 110 -8.97 -11.73 12.36
N GLY A 111 -8.25 -12.80 12.09
CA GLY A 111 -8.69 -13.85 11.18
C GLY A 111 -8.32 -13.62 9.70
N PRO A 112 -8.71 -14.56 8.84
CA PRO A 112 -8.40 -14.50 7.41
C PRO A 112 -9.22 -13.43 6.69
N PRO A 113 -8.77 -12.97 5.50
CA PRO A 113 -9.62 -12.19 4.62
C PRO A 113 -10.80 -13.05 4.15
N VAL A 114 -11.97 -12.43 4.01
CA VAL A 114 -13.20 -13.11 3.58
C VAL A 114 -13.93 -12.30 2.51
N GLY A 115 -14.84 -12.94 1.77
CA GLY A 115 -15.69 -12.28 0.79
C GLY A 115 -14.90 -11.46 -0.24
N GLU A 116 -15.38 -10.27 -0.52
CA GLU A 116 -14.82 -9.38 -1.56
C GLU A 116 -13.35 -8.98 -1.30
N VAL A 117 -12.93 -8.93 -0.05
CA VAL A 117 -11.51 -8.65 0.29
C VAL A 117 -10.62 -9.83 -0.13
N LEU A 118 -11.05 -11.06 0.16
CA LEU A 118 -10.32 -12.24 -0.29
C LEU A 118 -10.30 -12.31 -1.82
N ASP A 119 -11.43 -12.06 -2.47
CA ASP A 119 -11.53 -12.04 -3.93
C ASP A 119 -10.59 -11.01 -4.54
N ALA A 120 -10.57 -9.79 -4.03
CA ALA A 120 -9.69 -8.73 -4.49
C ALA A 120 -8.20 -9.09 -4.35
N LEU A 121 -7.81 -9.70 -3.25
CA LEU A 121 -6.45 -10.19 -3.02
C LEU A 121 -6.11 -11.37 -3.95
N ALA A 122 -7.02 -12.33 -4.10
CA ALA A 122 -6.80 -13.52 -4.91
C ALA A 122 -6.78 -13.23 -6.42
N ASP A 123 -7.53 -12.22 -6.88
CA ASP A 123 -7.48 -11.76 -8.28
C ASP A 123 -6.11 -11.17 -8.63
N ARG A 124 -5.48 -10.51 -7.69
CA ARG A 124 -4.14 -9.96 -7.86
C ARG A 124 -3.04 -11.02 -7.66
N TYR A 125 -3.23 -11.92 -6.69
CA TYR A 125 -2.26 -12.94 -6.29
C TYR A 125 -2.91 -14.31 -6.32
N PRO A 126 -2.91 -15.00 -7.49
CA PRO A 126 -3.63 -16.26 -7.67
C PRO A 126 -3.27 -17.36 -6.66
N GLN A 127 -2.06 -17.33 -6.08
CA GLN A 127 -1.66 -18.24 -5.03
C GLN A 127 -2.55 -18.18 -3.78
N TYR A 128 -3.23 -17.06 -3.54
CA TYR A 128 -4.18 -16.93 -2.42
C TYR A 128 -5.50 -17.69 -2.63
N ARG A 129 -5.77 -18.18 -3.84
CA ARG A 129 -6.91 -19.08 -4.08
C ARG A 129 -6.63 -20.47 -3.55
N ALA A 130 -5.40 -20.97 -3.76
CA ALA A 130 -5.00 -22.31 -3.32
C ALA A 130 -4.62 -22.32 -1.83
N ASP A 131 -4.01 -21.27 -1.34
CA ASP A 131 -3.57 -21.12 0.05
C ASP A 131 -3.94 -19.71 0.57
N PRO A 132 -5.20 -19.52 1.01
CA PRO A 132 -5.67 -18.25 1.54
C PRO A 132 -4.84 -17.80 2.75
N PRO A 133 -4.51 -16.51 2.88
CA PRO A 133 -3.75 -16.04 4.03
C PRO A 133 -4.53 -16.29 5.32
N PRO A 134 -3.89 -16.80 6.38
CA PRO A 134 -4.57 -17.04 7.66
C PRO A 134 -4.92 -15.75 8.41
N GLY A 135 -4.39 -14.62 7.98
CA GLY A 135 -4.54 -13.35 8.67
C GLY A 135 -3.52 -13.13 9.80
N PRO A 136 -3.68 -12.08 10.55
CA PRO A 136 -4.72 -11.05 10.43
C PRO A 136 -4.66 -10.26 9.12
N VAL A 137 -5.74 -9.53 8.84
CA VAL A 137 -5.84 -8.61 7.72
C VAL A 137 -5.55 -7.20 8.19
N LEU A 138 -4.72 -6.48 7.45
CA LEU A 138 -4.43 -5.08 7.71
C LEU A 138 -5.23 -4.23 6.73
N ARG A 139 -5.92 -3.24 7.25
CA ARG A 139 -6.76 -2.30 6.51
C ARG A 139 -6.18 -0.90 6.60
N LEU A 140 -5.92 -0.25 5.48
CA LEU A 140 -5.60 1.17 5.41
C LEU A 140 -6.80 1.91 4.81
N ALA A 141 -7.55 2.62 5.65
CA ALA A 141 -8.59 3.53 5.19
C ALA A 141 -7.92 4.81 4.66
N VAL A 142 -7.95 4.99 3.35
CA VAL A 142 -7.23 6.09 2.69
C VAL A 142 -7.94 7.41 2.94
N VAL A 143 -7.28 8.35 3.62
CA VAL A 143 -7.80 9.70 3.87
C VAL A 143 -7.16 10.72 2.93
N ARG A 144 -5.99 10.43 2.38
CA ARG A 144 -5.29 11.30 1.44
C ARG A 144 -4.45 10.50 0.49
N ALA A 145 -4.50 10.84 -0.79
CA ALA A 145 -3.59 10.38 -1.82
C ALA A 145 -2.66 11.52 -2.24
N VAL A 146 -1.40 11.18 -2.49
CA VAL A 146 -0.37 12.10 -3.00
C VAL A 146 0.29 11.43 -4.18
N TRP A 147 0.52 12.17 -5.26
CA TRP A 147 1.10 11.58 -6.48
C TRP A 147 1.98 12.57 -7.24
N TRP A 148 2.90 12.00 -7.96
CA TRP A 148 3.82 12.74 -8.80
C TRP A 148 4.27 11.88 -9.98
N ARG A 149 4.44 12.50 -11.13
CA ARG A 149 5.15 11.91 -12.26
C ARG A 149 6.09 12.94 -12.87
N ALA A 150 7.17 12.45 -13.46
CA ALA A 150 8.00 13.28 -14.30
C ALA A 150 7.19 13.80 -15.51
N SER A 151 7.42 15.03 -15.89
CA SER A 151 6.92 15.57 -17.15
C SER A 151 8.00 15.39 -18.21
N SER A 152 7.58 15.08 -19.44
CA SER A 152 8.49 15.19 -20.58
C SER A 152 9.05 16.60 -20.65
N PRO A 153 10.32 16.76 -21.07
CA PRO A 153 10.93 18.08 -21.23
C PRO A 153 10.17 18.96 -22.21
#